data_6f45b523f2fffc2fc8937df012f755c3
#
_entry.id   6f45b523f2fffc2fc8937df012f755c3
#
_cell.length_a   1.000
_cell.length_b   1.000
_cell.length_c   1.000
_cell.angle_alpha   90.00
_cell.angle_beta   90.00
_cell.angle_gamma   90.00
#
_symmetry.space_group_name_H-M   'P 1'
#
loop_
_entity.id
_entity.type
_entity.pdbx_description
1 polymer ?
#
loop_
_entity_poly.entity_id
_entity_poly.type
_entity_poly.pdbx_seq_one_letter_code
_entity_poly.pdbx_strand_id
1 'polypeptide(L)'
;MKRPISLQKRLSLGLTLGMTLLWLGATAGTWLVVQHELDETFDSALEATAQRILPLAALEIGNRRGPRRARHVATLKMDSEYLTYLVRDADGRILMRSHDAKLKIFSHRPSPGFSTTDKYRLYSASIENGSIVIEIAEPLAHRREASREALLALLLPLLGLIPISLLGTWLFVRISLRSVLAYRRAVESRGVGDLSPIQVARLPAEIDPLAEAVNHLLERLRKALEAERSFTANSAHELRTPLAATLAQIQRLRQEAPQGPLQVRAAKIENALRELARLSEKLMQLAKAEGGGLLSQTPEDLIPLLAHGVEEWNRGAAARINLQLPEAARVCTAIDPDAFGILLRNLIENALKYGDPAQPVDVSLGADGCLRVINGGPRVPAEVLQRLTERFVRGNSETSGSGLGLAIAQSIVHGVGGQLHLASPASGRDDGFEVRVHFPLERPSQS
;
A
#
# COMPACT_ATOMS: atom_id res chain seq x y z
N MET A 1 -4.66 -9.37 -15.58
CA MET A 1 -3.41 -8.74 -15.07
C MET A 1 -3.00 -9.38 -13.76
N LYS A 2 -1.80 -9.99 -13.67
CA LYS A 2 -1.26 -10.56 -12.42
C LYS A 2 -1.02 -9.41 -11.42
N ARG A 3 -1.61 -9.48 -10.23
CA ARG A 3 -1.35 -8.49 -9.17
C ARG A 3 0.15 -8.48 -8.88
N PRO A 4 0.81 -7.32 -8.86
CA PRO A 4 2.23 -7.23 -8.55
C PRO A 4 2.47 -7.75 -7.12
N ILE A 5 3.46 -8.64 -7.01
CA ILE A 5 3.86 -9.19 -5.69
C ILE A 5 4.39 -8.02 -4.86
N SER A 6 3.89 -7.84 -3.65
CA SER A 6 4.32 -6.75 -2.77
C SER A 6 5.83 -6.84 -2.49
N LEU A 7 6.51 -5.69 -2.47
CA LEU A 7 7.96 -5.58 -2.16
C LEU A 7 8.31 -6.29 -0.84
N GLN A 8 7.42 -6.18 0.15
CA GLN A 8 7.54 -6.86 1.44
C GLN A 8 7.64 -8.38 1.28
N LYS A 9 6.73 -8.99 0.49
CA LYS A 9 6.75 -10.45 0.24
C LYS A 9 7.99 -10.87 -0.52
N ARG A 10 8.43 -10.08 -1.50
CA ARG A 10 9.63 -10.37 -2.31
C ARG A 10 10.91 -10.31 -1.49
N LEU A 11 11.08 -9.28 -0.65
CA LEU A 11 12.21 -9.13 0.26
C LEU A 11 12.22 -10.23 1.33
N SER A 12 11.09 -10.47 1.98
CA SER A 12 10.97 -11.53 2.97
C SER A 12 11.31 -12.90 2.36
N LEU A 13 10.72 -13.25 1.20
CA LEU A 13 10.98 -14.53 0.53
C LEU A 13 12.46 -14.66 0.10
N GLY A 14 13.06 -13.60 -0.45
CA GLY A 14 14.46 -13.60 -0.87
C GLY A 14 15.43 -13.77 0.29
N LEU A 15 15.22 -13.02 1.38
CA LEU A 15 16.05 -13.12 2.58
C LEU A 15 15.89 -14.48 3.28
N THR A 16 14.67 -15.00 3.39
CA THR A 16 14.41 -16.30 4.01
C THR A 16 15.03 -17.42 3.18
N LEU A 17 14.89 -17.41 1.85
CA LEU A 17 15.51 -18.40 0.97
C LEU A 17 17.02 -18.35 1.07
N GLY A 18 17.63 -17.16 1.01
CA GLY A 18 19.09 -16.97 1.14
C GLY A 18 19.61 -17.49 2.49
N MET A 19 18.91 -17.16 3.59
CA MET A 19 19.28 -17.62 4.93
C MET A 19 19.17 -19.15 5.07
N THR A 20 18.10 -19.73 4.53
CA THR A 20 17.90 -21.18 4.55
C THR A 20 18.99 -21.90 3.75
N LEU A 21 19.34 -21.43 2.56
CA LEU A 21 20.40 -21.98 1.74
C LEU A 21 21.77 -21.90 2.44
N LEU A 22 22.04 -20.76 3.10
CA LEU A 22 23.27 -20.58 3.87
C LEU A 22 23.38 -21.57 5.02
N TRP A 23 22.30 -21.74 5.79
CA TRP A 23 22.29 -22.72 6.88
C TRP A 23 22.44 -24.16 6.40
N LEU A 24 21.76 -24.54 5.31
CA LEU A 24 21.90 -25.86 4.71
C LEU A 24 23.34 -26.09 4.21
N GLY A 25 23.93 -25.10 3.54
CA GLY A 25 25.30 -25.19 3.09
C GLY A 25 26.31 -25.30 4.22
N ALA A 26 26.14 -24.51 5.29
CA ALA A 26 26.98 -24.58 6.49
C ALA A 26 26.88 -25.95 7.17
N THR A 27 25.64 -26.48 7.32
CA THR A 27 25.42 -27.80 7.92
C THR A 27 26.02 -28.92 7.08
N ALA A 28 25.86 -28.88 5.76
CA ALA A 28 26.47 -29.85 4.85
C ALA A 28 28.01 -29.82 4.92
N GLY A 29 28.59 -28.62 4.95
CA GLY A 29 30.05 -28.45 5.12
C GLY A 29 30.54 -29.00 6.46
N THR A 30 29.87 -28.64 7.55
CA THR A 30 30.23 -29.16 8.89
C THR A 30 30.08 -30.68 8.96
N TRP A 31 29.02 -31.23 8.37
CA TRP A 31 28.81 -32.69 8.31
C TRP A 31 29.97 -33.41 7.63
N LEU A 32 30.45 -32.90 6.46
CA LEU A 32 31.57 -33.52 5.76
C LEU A 32 32.86 -33.49 6.59
N VAL A 33 33.14 -32.39 7.28
CA VAL A 33 34.30 -32.26 8.18
C VAL A 33 34.18 -33.26 9.35
N VAL A 34 33.02 -33.27 10.03
CA VAL A 34 32.78 -34.15 11.19
C VAL A 34 32.87 -35.64 10.79
N GLN A 35 32.35 -36.01 9.62
CA GLN A 35 32.43 -37.35 9.11
C GLN A 35 33.91 -37.78 8.88
N HIS A 36 34.69 -36.90 8.28
CA HIS A 36 36.12 -37.16 8.05
C HIS A 36 36.88 -37.29 9.36
N GLU A 37 36.66 -36.41 10.32
CA GLU A 37 37.31 -36.41 11.63
C GLU A 37 36.92 -37.67 12.46
N LEU A 38 35.66 -38.09 12.38
CA LEU A 38 35.21 -39.34 13.04
C LEU A 38 35.90 -40.54 12.43
N ASP A 39 36.00 -40.66 11.11
CA ASP A 39 36.66 -41.79 10.44
C ASP A 39 38.16 -41.85 10.80
N GLU A 40 38.86 -40.71 10.85
CA GLU A 40 40.25 -40.60 11.28
C GLU A 40 40.44 -41.01 12.76
N THR A 41 39.54 -40.52 13.63
CA THR A 41 39.56 -40.83 15.05
C THR A 41 39.35 -42.33 15.31
N PHE A 42 38.41 -42.95 14.62
CA PHE A 42 38.17 -44.40 14.73
C PHE A 42 39.32 -45.24 14.17
N ASP A 43 39.88 -44.84 13.03
CA ASP A 43 41.03 -45.52 12.46
C ASP A 43 42.28 -45.41 13.36
N SER A 44 42.53 -44.22 13.94
CA SER A 44 43.59 -44.03 14.94
C SER A 44 43.41 -44.84 16.20
N ALA A 45 42.18 -45.02 16.66
CA ALA A 45 41.84 -45.85 17.82
C ALA A 45 42.16 -47.34 17.55
N LEU A 46 41.85 -47.84 16.33
CA LEU A 46 42.21 -49.21 15.92
C LEU A 46 43.73 -49.41 15.91
N GLU A 47 44.46 -48.45 15.34
CA GLU A 47 45.92 -48.51 15.28
C GLU A 47 46.54 -48.45 16.67
N ALA A 48 46.13 -47.52 17.54
CA ALA A 48 46.63 -47.39 18.90
C ALA A 48 46.36 -48.66 19.74
N THR A 49 45.20 -49.28 19.53
CA THR A 49 44.84 -50.54 20.21
C THR A 49 45.75 -51.67 19.72
N ALA A 50 46.04 -51.76 18.43
CA ALA A 50 46.97 -52.74 17.89
C ALA A 50 48.40 -52.59 18.46
N GLN A 51 48.90 -51.33 18.50
CA GLN A 51 50.20 -51.00 19.06
C GLN A 51 50.33 -51.31 20.55
N ARG A 52 49.25 -51.25 21.31
CA ARG A 52 49.22 -51.61 22.77
C ARG A 52 49.16 -53.12 22.98
N ILE A 53 48.34 -53.85 22.24
CA ILE A 53 48.11 -55.30 22.46
C ILE A 53 49.29 -56.10 21.88
N LEU A 54 49.87 -55.71 20.77
CA LEU A 54 50.87 -56.47 20.05
C LEU A 54 52.14 -56.73 20.87
N PRO A 55 52.75 -55.74 21.58
CA PRO A 55 53.90 -56.01 22.47
C PRO A 55 53.56 -56.92 23.65
N LEU A 56 52.32 -56.73 24.24
CA LEU A 56 51.89 -57.57 25.35
C LEU A 56 51.71 -59.05 24.94
N ALA A 57 51.15 -59.23 23.75
CA ALA A 57 50.99 -60.58 23.16
C ALA A 57 52.38 -61.22 22.90
N ALA A 58 53.37 -60.45 22.38
CA ALA A 58 54.71 -60.90 22.13
C ALA A 58 55.45 -61.34 23.43
N LEU A 59 55.36 -60.51 24.49
CA LEU A 59 55.94 -60.86 25.83
C LEU A 59 55.28 -62.10 26.47
N GLU A 60 53.97 -62.27 26.38
CA GLU A 60 53.27 -63.39 26.92
C GLU A 60 53.61 -64.69 26.20
N ILE A 61 53.82 -64.60 24.87
CA ILE A 61 54.23 -65.73 24.05
C ILE A 61 55.69 -66.15 24.30
N GLY A 62 56.61 -65.14 24.44
CA GLY A 62 58.02 -65.36 24.73
C GLY A 62 58.31 -66.05 26.10
N ASN A 63 57.44 -65.82 27.07
CA ASN A 63 57.61 -66.33 28.47
C ASN A 63 57.05 -67.73 28.68
N ARG A 64 56.48 -68.45 27.68
CA ARG A 64 55.83 -69.75 27.82
C ARG A 64 56.64 -70.90 27.29
N ARG A 65 57.25 -71.70 28.20
CA ARG A 65 57.80 -73.04 27.95
C ARG A 65 56.74 -74.12 28.28
N GLY A 66 55.72 -74.38 27.37
CA GLY A 66 54.73 -75.43 27.58
C GLY A 66 53.73 -75.56 26.42
N PRO A 67 52.89 -76.68 26.36
CA PRO A 67 52.03 -77.00 25.22
C PRO A 67 50.96 -75.88 25.03
N ARG A 68 50.95 -75.38 23.82
CA ARG A 68 50.18 -74.19 23.37
C ARG A 68 48.70 -74.52 23.20
N ARG A 69 47.86 -74.28 24.24
CA ARG A 69 46.40 -74.16 24.07
C ARG A 69 45.99 -72.71 24.00
N ALA A 70 45.27 -72.35 22.93
CA ALA A 70 44.68 -70.98 22.80
C ALA A 70 43.83 -70.67 24.07
N ARG A 71 44.23 -69.70 24.83
CA ARG A 71 43.50 -69.28 26.05
C ARG A 71 42.59 -68.12 25.75
N HIS A 72 41.32 -68.23 26.10
CA HIS A 72 40.48 -67.06 26.24
C HIS A 72 41.05 -66.18 27.36
N VAL A 73 41.49 -65.01 27.04
CA VAL A 73 41.82 -63.98 28.06
C VAL A 73 40.50 -63.67 28.73
N ALA A 74 40.50 -63.80 30.09
CA ALA A 74 39.31 -63.45 30.87
C ALA A 74 39.03 -61.92 30.62
N THR A 75 37.94 -61.65 29.97
CA THR A 75 37.44 -60.31 29.75
C THR A 75 37.14 -59.67 31.12
N LEU A 76 37.88 -58.67 31.51
CA LEU A 76 37.33 -57.66 32.41
C LEU A 76 36.07 -57.13 31.70
N LYS A 77 34.92 -57.32 32.30
CA LYS A 77 33.66 -56.72 31.85
C LYS A 77 33.84 -55.20 31.88
N MET A 78 34.32 -54.63 30.80
CA MET A 78 34.11 -53.24 30.46
C MET A 78 32.87 -53.19 29.56
N ASP A 79 31.92 -52.39 29.94
CA ASP A 79 30.59 -52.32 29.36
C ASP A 79 30.51 -51.83 27.90
N SER A 80 31.62 -51.85 27.15
CA SER A 80 31.63 -51.37 25.75
C SER A 80 32.87 -51.81 24.96
N GLU A 81 33.19 -53.08 24.88
CA GLU A 81 34.21 -53.53 23.92
C GLU A 81 33.60 -53.73 22.54
N TYR A 82 33.50 -52.63 21.75
CA TYR A 82 33.14 -52.71 20.32
C TYR A 82 34.31 -53.24 19.47
N LEU A 83 35.51 -53.39 20.04
CA LEU A 83 36.69 -53.85 19.35
C LEU A 83 36.92 -55.33 19.59
N THR A 84 37.02 -56.12 18.53
CA THR A 84 37.39 -57.51 18.58
C THR A 84 38.78 -57.70 17.97
N TYR A 85 39.62 -58.50 18.61
CA TYR A 85 40.98 -58.75 18.12
C TYR A 85 41.31 -60.23 18.01
N LEU A 86 42.24 -60.55 17.14
CA LEU A 86 42.79 -61.86 16.89
C LEU A 86 44.30 -61.76 16.68
N VAL A 87 45.08 -62.53 17.46
CA VAL A 87 46.53 -62.61 17.32
C VAL A 87 46.89 -64.03 16.84
N ARG A 88 47.74 -64.09 15.78
CA ARG A 88 48.20 -65.35 15.15
C ARG A 88 49.71 -65.34 15.05
N ASP A 89 50.26 -66.58 14.95
CA ASP A 89 51.67 -66.80 14.57
C ASP A 89 51.84 -66.83 13.05
N ALA A 90 53.10 -66.95 12.57
CA ALA A 90 53.43 -67.02 11.14
C ALA A 90 52.75 -68.19 10.41
N ASP A 91 52.43 -69.31 11.14
CA ASP A 91 51.77 -70.48 10.59
C ASP A 91 50.24 -70.31 10.58
N GLY A 92 49.69 -69.18 11.01
CA GLY A 92 48.29 -68.93 11.07
C GLY A 92 47.55 -69.53 12.32
N ARG A 93 48.31 -70.05 13.28
CA ARG A 93 47.72 -70.57 14.52
C ARG A 93 47.30 -69.43 15.43
N ILE A 94 46.11 -69.52 16.04
CA ILE A 94 45.55 -68.52 16.94
C ILE A 94 46.27 -68.61 18.29
N LEU A 95 46.93 -67.49 18.64
CA LEU A 95 47.64 -67.33 19.91
C LEU A 95 46.74 -66.68 20.99
N MET A 96 46.03 -65.60 20.60
CA MET A 96 45.11 -64.95 21.49
C MET A 96 43.87 -64.41 20.70
N ARG A 97 42.75 -64.35 21.37
CA ARG A 97 41.52 -63.74 20.79
C ARG A 97 40.67 -63.04 21.85
N SER A 98 39.94 -62.01 21.49
CA SER A 98 38.93 -61.44 22.35
C SER A 98 37.72 -62.39 22.49
N HIS A 99 36.92 -62.26 23.57
CA HIS A 99 35.84 -63.14 23.90
C HIS A 99 34.80 -63.27 22.78
N ASP A 100 34.46 -62.18 22.12
CA ASP A 100 33.43 -62.15 21.08
C ASP A 100 34.00 -62.27 19.65
N ALA A 101 35.28 -62.56 19.49
CA ALA A 101 35.92 -62.69 18.19
C ALA A 101 35.37 -63.88 17.38
N LYS A 102 34.52 -63.63 16.40
CA LYS A 102 34.04 -64.60 15.41
C LYS A 102 35.11 -64.78 14.34
N LEU A 103 35.69 -65.94 14.22
CA LEU A 103 36.79 -66.28 13.28
C LEU A 103 36.49 -65.94 11.82
N LYS A 104 35.22 -65.93 11.44
CA LYS A 104 34.76 -65.57 10.08
C LYS A 104 34.95 -64.10 9.72
N ILE A 105 35.24 -63.22 10.68
CA ILE A 105 35.47 -61.79 10.47
C ILE A 105 36.89 -61.53 9.95
N PHE A 106 37.83 -62.34 10.44
CA PHE A 106 39.26 -62.15 10.21
C PHE A 106 39.76 -62.90 8.97
N SER A 107 40.66 -62.32 8.21
CA SER A 107 41.23 -62.92 7.01
C SER A 107 42.18 -64.06 7.38
N HIS A 108 42.27 -65.13 6.56
CA HIS A 108 43.28 -66.13 6.73
C HIS A 108 44.70 -65.67 6.46
N ARG A 109 44.86 -64.59 5.64
CA ARG A 109 46.14 -63.95 5.32
C ARG A 109 45.93 -62.42 5.32
N PRO A 110 46.03 -61.78 6.51
CA PRO A 110 45.86 -60.33 6.62
C PRO A 110 46.97 -59.58 5.91
N SER A 111 46.64 -58.60 5.13
CA SER A 111 47.61 -57.60 4.63
C SER A 111 47.82 -56.51 5.68
N PRO A 112 49.09 -56.03 5.90
CA PRO A 112 49.30 -54.94 6.83
C PRO A 112 48.54 -53.67 6.45
N GLY A 113 48.01 -52.98 7.46
CA GLY A 113 47.22 -51.77 7.32
C GLY A 113 45.74 -51.96 7.43
N PHE A 114 44.96 -50.97 6.95
CA PHE A 114 43.51 -50.95 7.03
C PHE A 114 42.85 -51.73 5.90
N SER A 115 41.82 -52.46 6.22
CA SER A 115 40.95 -53.14 5.26
C SER A 115 39.48 -52.99 5.68
N THR A 116 38.57 -52.97 4.72
CA THR A 116 37.12 -52.78 4.99
C THR A 116 36.36 -53.96 4.37
N THR A 117 35.52 -54.60 5.15
CA THR A 117 34.54 -55.57 4.70
C THR A 117 33.13 -54.98 4.79
N ASP A 118 32.10 -55.64 4.29
CA ASP A 118 30.71 -55.14 4.31
C ASP A 118 30.22 -54.70 5.70
N LYS A 119 30.78 -55.30 6.77
CA LYS A 119 30.30 -55.10 8.14
C LYS A 119 31.35 -54.62 9.12
N TYR A 120 32.63 -54.70 8.79
CA TYR A 120 33.72 -54.40 9.71
C TYR A 120 34.82 -53.61 9.04
N ARG A 121 35.42 -52.70 9.79
CA ARG A 121 36.72 -52.06 9.51
C ARG A 121 37.77 -52.84 10.28
N LEU A 122 38.84 -53.23 9.60
CA LEU A 122 39.93 -54.01 10.17
C LEU A 122 41.25 -53.24 10.05
N TYR A 123 42.07 -53.42 11.07
CA TYR A 123 43.46 -52.98 11.05
C TYR A 123 44.38 -54.17 11.36
N SER A 124 45.39 -54.36 10.57
CA SER A 124 46.33 -55.47 10.73
C SER A 124 47.76 -54.93 10.90
N ALA A 125 48.42 -55.41 11.93
CA ALA A 125 49.84 -55.09 12.19
C ALA A 125 50.62 -56.34 12.54
N SER A 126 51.92 -56.32 12.31
CA SER A 126 52.82 -57.46 12.58
C SER A 126 54.12 -57.02 13.25
N ILE A 127 54.72 -57.89 14.05
CA ILE A 127 56.08 -57.74 14.63
C ILE A 127 57.01 -58.82 14.08
N GLU A 128 58.32 -58.50 14.09
CA GLU A 128 59.42 -59.40 13.77
C GLU A 128 59.24 -60.19 12.46
N ASN A 129 59.23 -59.44 11.32
CA ASN A 129 59.10 -60.02 10.00
C ASN A 129 57.90 -60.95 9.78
N GLY A 130 56.80 -60.68 10.48
CA GLY A 130 55.56 -61.41 10.35
C GLY A 130 55.41 -62.63 11.27
N SER A 131 56.27 -62.74 12.28
CA SER A 131 56.20 -63.89 13.27
C SER A 131 54.95 -63.85 14.13
N ILE A 132 54.39 -62.63 14.39
CA ILE A 132 53.15 -62.44 15.11
C ILE A 132 52.32 -61.34 14.38
N VAL A 133 51.09 -61.63 14.06
CA VAL A 133 50.15 -60.77 13.42
C VAL A 133 48.93 -60.56 14.31
N ILE A 134 48.56 -59.28 14.51
CA ILE A 134 47.31 -58.89 15.14
C ILE A 134 46.36 -58.34 14.11
N GLU A 135 45.11 -58.72 14.17
CA GLU A 135 44.00 -58.08 13.45
C GLU A 135 42.99 -57.56 14.48
N ILE A 136 42.62 -56.32 14.35
CA ILE A 136 41.57 -55.73 15.14
C ILE A 136 40.39 -55.35 14.22
N ALA A 137 39.18 -55.70 14.62
CA ALA A 137 37.98 -55.47 13.87
C ALA A 137 37.03 -54.62 14.69
N GLU A 138 36.49 -53.59 14.05
CA GLU A 138 35.42 -52.73 14.56
C GLU A 138 34.17 -52.86 13.70
N PRO A 139 32.97 -53.06 14.28
CA PRO A 139 31.73 -53.07 13.51
C PRO A 139 31.43 -51.70 12.89
N LEU A 140 31.21 -51.64 11.56
CA LEU A 140 30.77 -50.41 10.87
C LEU A 140 29.42 -49.88 11.39
N ALA A 141 28.63 -50.75 12.06
CA ALA A 141 27.39 -50.32 12.71
C ALA A 141 27.64 -49.27 13.80
N HIS A 142 28.74 -49.43 14.58
CA HIS A 142 29.11 -48.45 15.61
C HIS A 142 29.51 -47.10 15.02
N ARG A 143 30.30 -47.10 13.95
CA ARG A 143 30.63 -45.86 13.23
C ARG A 143 29.40 -45.15 12.64
N ARG A 144 28.45 -45.97 12.09
CA ARG A 144 27.19 -45.41 11.55
C ARG A 144 26.32 -44.82 12.65
N GLU A 145 26.29 -45.43 13.83
CA GLU A 145 25.55 -44.92 14.97
C GLU A 145 26.16 -43.63 15.48
N ALA A 146 27.47 -43.53 15.66
CA ALA A 146 28.17 -42.30 16.03
C ALA A 146 27.96 -41.18 14.99
N SER A 147 28.05 -41.52 13.69
CA SER A 147 27.76 -40.57 12.62
C SER A 147 26.32 -40.10 12.64
N ARG A 148 25.36 -40.96 12.91
CA ARG A 148 23.94 -40.60 13.02
C ARG A 148 23.69 -39.69 14.22
N GLU A 149 24.29 -39.96 15.38
CA GLU A 149 24.19 -39.11 16.56
C GLU A 149 24.78 -37.75 16.30
N ALA A 150 25.97 -37.68 15.69
CA ALA A 150 26.58 -36.42 15.29
C ALA A 150 25.71 -35.63 14.30
N LEU A 151 25.08 -36.30 13.32
CA LEU A 151 24.14 -35.68 12.39
C LEU A 151 22.92 -35.13 13.11
N LEU A 152 22.33 -35.89 14.02
CA LEU A 152 21.18 -35.40 14.80
C LEU A 152 21.55 -34.24 15.70
N ALA A 153 22.73 -34.28 16.32
CA ALA A 153 23.24 -33.18 17.11
C ALA A 153 23.43 -31.87 16.29
N LEU A 154 23.79 -31.99 15.01
CA LEU A 154 23.89 -30.85 14.09
C LEU A 154 22.51 -30.37 13.56
N LEU A 155 21.60 -31.32 13.30
CA LEU A 155 20.29 -30.98 12.73
C LEU A 155 19.31 -30.41 13.78
N LEU A 156 19.40 -30.86 15.04
CA LEU A 156 18.47 -30.41 16.09
C LEU A 156 18.48 -28.90 16.32
N PRO A 157 19.65 -28.23 16.47
CA PRO A 157 19.71 -26.78 16.57
C PRO A 157 19.18 -26.06 15.30
N LEU A 158 19.40 -26.67 14.12
CA LEU A 158 18.97 -26.10 12.85
C LEU A 158 17.44 -26.04 12.73
N LEU A 159 16.74 -27.08 13.22
CA LEU A 159 15.29 -27.10 13.30
C LEU A 159 14.71 -25.97 14.14
N GLY A 160 15.44 -25.52 15.17
CA GLY A 160 15.07 -24.37 15.99
C GLY A 160 15.46 -23.01 15.33
N LEU A 161 16.66 -22.95 14.75
CA LEU A 161 17.18 -21.72 14.17
C LEU A 161 16.46 -21.26 12.91
N ILE A 162 16.02 -22.18 12.06
CA ILE A 162 15.29 -21.85 10.82
C ILE A 162 13.99 -21.08 11.14
N PRO A 163 13.04 -21.59 11.93
CA PRO A 163 11.82 -20.86 12.22
C PRO A 163 12.06 -19.55 12.97
N ILE A 164 13.05 -19.47 13.85
CA ILE A 164 13.42 -18.23 14.55
C ILE A 164 13.95 -17.21 13.56
N SER A 165 14.83 -17.57 12.64
CA SER A 165 15.37 -16.68 11.64
C SER A 165 14.30 -16.21 10.63
N LEU A 166 13.36 -17.09 10.25
CA LEU A 166 12.22 -16.77 9.41
C LEU A 166 11.31 -15.73 10.09
N LEU A 167 10.98 -15.97 11.37
CA LEU A 167 10.16 -15.06 12.16
C LEU A 167 10.86 -13.71 12.36
N GLY A 168 12.15 -13.73 12.70
CA GLY A 168 12.96 -12.52 12.87
C GLY A 168 13.04 -11.69 11.59
N THR A 169 13.31 -12.31 10.46
CA THR A 169 13.33 -11.65 9.15
C THR A 169 11.97 -11.06 8.79
N TRP A 170 10.89 -11.82 8.97
CA TRP A 170 9.54 -11.33 8.72
C TRP A 170 9.19 -10.13 9.60
N LEU A 171 9.50 -10.19 10.90
CA LEU A 171 9.26 -9.11 11.84
C LEU A 171 10.09 -7.86 11.50
N PHE A 172 11.37 -8.04 11.18
CA PHE A 172 12.26 -6.95 10.79
C PHE A 172 11.76 -6.24 9.53
N VAL A 173 11.42 -6.98 8.47
CA VAL A 173 10.89 -6.41 7.22
C VAL A 173 9.56 -5.69 7.48
N ARG A 174 8.70 -6.25 8.31
CA ARG A 174 7.40 -5.64 8.66
C ARG A 174 7.58 -4.31 9.42
N ILE A 175 8.51 -4.26 10.38
CA ILE A 175 8.79 -3.04 11.16
C ILE A 175 9.43 -1.98 10.25
N SER A 176 10.43 -2.34 9.45
CA SER A 176 11.15 -1.42 8.56
C SER A 176 10.24 -0.78 7.51
N LEU A 177 9.26 -1.53 6.99
CA LEU A 177 8.34 -1.01 5.98
C LEU A 177 7.09 -0.33 6.54
N ARG A 178 6.92 -0.29 7.88
CA ARG A 178 5.73 0.28 8.51
C ARG A 178 5.55 1.78 8.20
N SER A 179 6.64 2.53 8.24
CA SER A 179 6.66 3.98 7.97
C SER A 179 6.37 4.28 6.49
N VAL A 180 6.90 3.49 5.56
CA VAL A 180 6.62 3.62 4.12
C VAL A 180 5.15 3.35 3.82
N LEU A 181 4.56 2.32 4.44
CA LEU A 181 3.13 2.01 4.31
C LEU A 181 2.24 3.08 4.95
N ALA A 182 2.70 3.72 6.02
CA ALA A 182 2.02 4.86 6.64
C ALA A 182 2.04 6.08 5.72
N TYR A 183 3.19 6.38 5.10
CA TYR A 183 3.32 7.45 4.12
C TYR A 183 2.40 7.24 2.91
N ARG A 184 2.40 6.03 2.34
CA ARG A 184 1.49 5.67 1.25
C ARG A 184 0.03 5.93 1.63
N ARG A 185 -0.41 5.49 2.82
CA ARG A 185 -1.79 5.72 3.29
C ARG A 185 -2.10 7.19 3.48
N ALA A 186 -1.15 7.97 4.01
CA ALA A 186 -1.30 9.42 4.13
C ALA A 186 -1.46 10.12 2.77
N VAL A 187 -0.80 9.61 1.71
CA VAL A 187 -1.00 10.08 0.33
C VAL A 187 -2.38 9.66 -0.20
N GLU A 188 -2.76 8.39 -0.03
CA GLU A 188 -4.03 7.82 -0.56
C GLU A 188 -5.28 8.36 0.14
N SER A 189 -5.20 8.74 1.42
CA SER A 189 -6.33 9.27 2.20
C SER A 189 -6.68 10.72 1.90
N ARG A 190 -5.90 11.41 1.07
CA ARG A 190 -6.17 12.80 0.71
C ARG A 190 -7.34 12.91 -0.24
N GLY A 191 -8.23 13.83 0.09
CA GLY A 191 -9.35 14.20 -0.78
C GLY A 191 -8.89 15.02 -1.99
N VAL A 192 -9.79 15.18 -2.94
CA VAL A 192 -9.57 16.04 -4.12
C VAL A 192 -9.34 17.47 -3.65
N GLY A 193 -8.17 18.05 -4.00
CA GLY A 193 -7.83 19.44 -3.67
C GLY A 193 -7.01 19.63 -2.39
N ASP A 194 -6.75 18.61 -1.58
CA ASP A 194 -5.88 18.71 -0.42
C ASP A 194 -4.40 18.68 -0.83
N LEU A 195 -3.81 19.86 -0.95
CA LEU A 195 -2.39 20.09 -1.28
C LEU A 195 -1.53 20.41 -0.05
N SER A 196 -2.01 20.12 1.17
CA SER A 196 -1.22 20.33 2.39
C SER A 196 0.02 19.41 2.43
N PRO A 197 1.14 19.80 3.09
CA PRO A 197 2.33 18.97 3.14
C PRO A 197 2.07 17.66 3.87
N ILE A 198 2.66 16.57 3.36
CA ILE A 198 2.54 15.23 3.95
C ILE A 198 3.56 15.10 5.07
N GLN A 199 3.09 14.98 6.30
CA GLN A 199 3.95 14.78 7.46
C GLN A 199 3.83 13.33 7.94
N VAL A 200 4.92 12.58 7.85
CA VAL A 200 5.04 11.24 8.43
C VAL A 200 6.32 11.19 9.25
N ALA A 201 6.18 10.84 10.52
CA ALA A 201 7.32 10.73 11.42
C ALA A 201 8.21 9.54 11.05
N ARG A 202 9.53 9.76 10.95
CA ARG A 202 10.58 8.75 10.81
C ARG A 202 10.50 7.93 9.53
N LEU A 203 10.62 8.58 8.37
CA LEU A 203 10.88 7.88 7.11
C LEU A 203 12.33 7.36 7.08
N PRO A 204 12.59 6.23 6.39
CA PRO A 204 13.96 5.82 6.05
C PRO A 204 14.67 6.90 5.24
N ALA A 205 15.98 7.04 5.43
CA ALA A 205 16.80 8.05 4.75
C ALA A 205 16.73 7.96 3.21
N GLU A 206 16.45 6.78 2.68
CA GLU A 206 16.29 6.53 1.25
C GLU A 206 14.95 7.02 0.69
N ILE A 207 13.93 7.17 1.54
CA ILE A 207 12.57 7.57 1.16
C ILE A 207 12.32 9.06 1.49
N ASP A 208 13.00 9.60 2.48
CA ASP A 208 12.84 10.99 2.92
C ASP A 208 13.01 12.01 1.78
N PRO A 209 14.04 11.92 0.90
CA PRO A 209 14.18 12.83 -0.25
C PRO A 209 13.00 12.74 -1.23
N LEU A 210 12.40 11.56 -1.38
CA LEU A 210 11.22 11.38 -2.23
C LEU A 210 9.99 12.06 -1.60
N ALA A 211 9.81 11.95 -0.29
CA ALA A 211 8.74 12.63 0.43
C ALA A 211 8.88 14.15 0.36
N GLU A 212 10.10 14.67 0.50
CA GLU A 212 10.38 16.10 0.29
C GLU A 212 10.09 16.54 -1.15
N ALA A 213 10.51 15.78 -2.15
CA ALA A 213 10.22 16.09 -3.55
C ALA A 213 8.71 16.14 -3.84
N VAL A 214 7.93 15.22 -3.25
CA VAL A 214 6.46 15.23 -3.35
C VAL A 214 5.89 16.48 -2.67
N ASN A 215 6.35 16.84 -1.48
CA ASN A 215 5.90 18.06 -0.78
C ASN A 215 6.24 19.33 -1.56
N HIS A 216 7.42 19.41 -2.16
CA HIS A 216 7.80 20.52 -3.04
C HIS A 216 6.91 20.59 -4.28
N LEU A 217 6.54 19.46 -4.87
CA LEU A 217 5.61 19.41 -6.00
C LEU A 217 4.22 19.93 -5.60
N LEU A 218 3.69 19.47 -4.46
CA LEU A 218 2.41 19.92 -3.92
C LEU A 218 2.42 21.44 -3.65
N GLU A 219 3.50 21.97 -3.08
CA GLU A 219 3.65 23.39 -2.81
C GLU A 219 3.72 24.23 -4.11
N ARG A 220 4.46 23.75 -5.12
CA ARG A 220 4.49 24.40 -6.43
C ARG A 220 3.12 24.41 -7.10
N LEU A 221 2.38 23.30 -7.02
CA LEU A 221 1.03 23.19 -7.55
C LEU A 221 0.08 24.13 -6.81
N ARG A 222 0.15 24.19 -5.47
CA ARG A 222 -0.62 25.11 -4.66
C ARG A 222 -0.38 26.57 -5.08
N LYS A 223 0.90 26.99 -5.19
CA LYS A 223 1.25 28.36 -5.63
C LYS A 223 0.78 28.67 -7.04
N ALA A 224 0.87 27.70 -7.96
CA ALA A 224 0.39 27.88 -9.33
C ALA A 224 -1.14 28.11 -9.38
N LEU A 225 -1.89 27.30 -8.62
CA LEU A 225 -3.34 27.43 -8.51
C LEU A 225 -3.74 28.75 -7.82
N GLU A 226 -3.04 29.16 -6.76
CA GLU A 226 -3.26 30.44 -6.10
C GLU A 226 -2.97 31.63 -7.03
N ALA A 227 -1.90 31.56 -7.82
CA ALA A 227 -1.58 32.57 -8.80
C ALA A 227 -2.63 32.67 -9.92
N GLU A 228 -3.09 31.54 -10.46
CA GLU A 228 -4.17 31.49 -11.45
C GLU A 228 -5.47 32.08 -10.92
N ARG A 229 -5.84 31.73 -9.66
CA ARG A 229 -7.01 32.28 -8.97
C ARG A 229 -6.93 33.80 -8.81
N SER A 230 -5.79 34.28 -8.29
CA SER A 230 -5.55 35.71 -8.10
C SER A 230 -5.55 36.45 -9.43
N PHE A 231 -4.97 35.89 -10.46
CA PHE A 231 -4.98 36.47 -11.81
C PHE A 231 -6.41 36.63 -12.34
N THR A 232 -7.24 35.60 -12.22
CA THR A 232 -8.62 35.60 -12.70
C THR A 232 -9.47 36.62 -11.92
N ALA A 233 -9.34 36.63 -10.59
CA ALA A 233 -10.07 37.60 -9.74
C ALA A 233 -9.67 39.05 -10.01
N ASN A 234 -8.36 39.33 -10.11
CA ASN A 234 -7.85 40.68 -10.38
C ASN A 234 -8.21 41.14 -11.79
N SER A 235 -8.06 40.24 -12.79
CA SER A 235 -8.42 40.56 -14.18
C SER A 235 -9.89 40.94 -14.33
N ALA A 236 -10.77 40.22 -13.62
CA ALA A 236 -12.19 40.54 -13.67
C ALA A 236 -12.53 41.89 -12.98
N HIS A 237 -11.82 42.24 -11.91
CA HIS A 237 -11.98 43.53 -11.25
C HIS A 237 -11.47 44.71 -12.14
N GLU A 238 -10.30 44.50 -12.75
CA GLU A 238 -9.70 45.48 -13.68
C GLU A 238 -10.51 45.65 -14.96
N LEU A 239 -11.28 44.66 -15.39
CA LEU A 239 -12.21 44.76 -16.53
C LEU A 239 -13.50 45.48 -16.16
N ARG A 240 -13.99 45.38 -14.91
CA ARG A 240 -15.25 46.01 -14.48
C ARG A 240 -15.20 47.55 -14.58
N THR A 241 -14.11 48.16 -14.17
CA THR A 241 -13.93 49.61 -14.14
C THR A 241 -14.00 50.22 -15.52
N PRO A 242 -13.24 49.81 -16.55
CA PRO A 242 -13.36 50.38 -17.90
C PRO A 242 -14.71 50.08 -18.57
N LEU A 243 -15.29 48.91 -18.32
CA LEU A 243 -16.62 48.58 -18.83
C LEU A 243 -17.69 49.46 -18.24
N ALA A 244 -17.66 49.75 -16.93
CA ALA A 244 -18.60 50.66 -16.28
C ALA A 244 -18.47 52.10 -16.83
N ALA A 245 -17.23 52.59 -17.00
CA ALA A 245 -16.98 53.90 -17.59
C ALA A 245 -17.49 54.01 -19.04
N THR A 246 -17.23 52.99 -19.87
CA THR A 246 -17.69 52.96 -21.27
C THR A 246 -19.21 52.84 -21.34
N LEU A 247 -19.83 52.05 -20.43
CA LEU A 247 -21.28 51.93 -20.34
C LEU A 247 -21.92 53.26 -19.98
N ALA A 248 -21.36 54.02 -19.04
CA ALA A 248 -21.86 55.36 -18.67
C ALA A 248 -21.76 56.33 -19.85
N GLN A 249 -20.66 56.32 -20.61
CA GLN A 249 -20.49 57.16 -21.78
C GLN A 249 -21.50 56.85 -22.89
N ILE A 250 -21.74 55.57 -23.17
CA ILE A 250 -22.72 55.18 -24.22
C ILE A 250 -24.15 55.50 -23.81
N GLN A 251 -24.48 55.36 -22.51
CA GLN A 251 -25.77 55.77 -21.97
C GLN A 251 -26.01 57.28 -22.13
N ARG A 252 -24.98 58.07 -21.83
CA ARG A 252 -25.04 59.51 -22.04
C ARG A 252 -25.20 59.86 -23.51
N LEU A 253 -24.41 59.25 -24.41
CA LEU A 253 -24.54 59.42 -25.85
C LEU A 253 -25.95 59.06 -26.33
N ARG A 254 -26.55 57.99 -25.84
CA ARG A 254 -27.91 57.61 -26.19
C ARG A 254 -28.97 58.58 -25.73
N GLN A 255 -28.76 59.25 -24.58
CA GLN A 255 -29.66 60.32 -24.08
C GLN A 255 -29.52 61.60 -24.87
N GLU A 256 -28.30 61.96 -25.29
CA GLU A 256 -27.99 63.20 -26.01
C GLU A 256 -28.26 63.06 -27.53
N ALA A 257 -28.29 61.80 -28.07
CA ALA A 257 -28.49 61.57 -29.50
C ALA A 257 -29.93 61.88 -29.93
N PRO A 258 -30.13 62.64 -31.08
CA PRO A 258 -31.45 62.78 -31.64
C PRO A 258 -32.09 61.46 -32.04
N GLN A 259 -33.44 61.43 -32.05
CA GLN A 259 -34.16 60.22 -32.49
C GLN A 259 -33.78 59.88 -33.95
N GLY A 260 -33.29 58.62 -34.16
CA GLY A 260 -32.86 58.21 -35.48
C GLY A 260 -31.85 57.04 -35.44
N PRO A 261 -31.15 56.77 -36.55
CA PRO A 261 -30.23 55.67 -36.68
C PRO A 261 -29.08 55.65 -35.67
N LEU A 262 -28.65 56.79 -35.19
CA LEU A 262 -27.59 57.00 -34.22
C LEU A 262 -28.01 56.47 -32.85
N GLN A 263 -29.22 56.78 -32.40
CA GLN A 263 -29.79 56.33 -31.13
C GLN A 263 -29.98 54.81 -31.15
N VAL A 264 -30.39 54.20 -32.26
CA VAL A 264 -30.50 52.75 -32.44
C VAL A 264 -29.14 52.08 -32.35
N ARG A 265 -28.09 52.67 -32.96
CA ARG A 265 -26.71 52.14 -32.86
C ARG A 265 -26.18 52.27 -31.43
N ALA A 266 -26.40 53.36 -30.74
CA ALA A 266 -26.01 53.56 -29.34
C ALA A 266 -26.68 52.53 -28.44
N ALA A 267 -27.98 52.24 -28.63
CA ALA A 267 -28.71 51.20 -27.89
C ALA A 267 -28.13 49.80 -28.15
N LYS A 268 -27.72 49.47 -29.38
CA LYS A 268 -27.08 48.18 -29.69
C LYS A 268 -25.72 48.05 -28.98
N ILE A 269 -24.90 49.14 -29.00
CA ILE A 269 -23.59 49.12 -28.30
C ILE A 269 -23.79 49.02 -26.79
N GLU A 270 -24.75 49.72 -26.22
CA GLU A 270 -25.09 49.65 -24.80
C GLU A 270 -25.48 48.21 -24.38
N ASN A 271 -26.32 47.58 -25.18
CA ASN A 271 -26.70 46.16 -24.90
C ASN A 271 -25.50 45.21 -24.96
N ALA A 272 -24.63 45.37 -25.97
CA ALA A 272 -23.41 44.56 -26.08
C ALA A 272 -22.47 44.77 -24.89
N LEU A 273 -22.28 46.02 -24.43
CA LEU A 273 -21.47 46.32 -23.23
C LEU A 273 -22.09 45.74 -21.95
N ARG A 274 -23.42 45.79 -21.80
CA ARG A 274 -24.11 45.17 -20.68
C ARG A 274 -23.92 43.65 -20.66
N GLU A 275 -24.00 43.01 -21.84
CA GLU A 275 -23.74 41.56 -21.95
C GLU A 275 -22.29 41.23 -21.58
N LEU A 276 -21.33 42.02 -22.04
CA LEU A 276 -19.92 41.84 -21.70
C LEU A 276 -19.66 42.03 -20.21
N ALA A 277 -20.28 43.03 -19.57
CA ALA A 277 -20.20 43.25 -18.13
C ALA A 277 -20.75 42.03 -17.33
N ARG A 278 -21.91 41.49 -17.74
CA ARG A 278 -22.51 40.32 -17.15
C ARG A 278 -21.64 39.05 -17.32
N LEU A 279 -21.03 38.88 -18.51
CA LEU A 279 -20.13 37.79 -18.78
C LEU A 279 -18.89 37.86 -17.89
N SER A 280 -18.27 39.07 -17.78
CA SER A 280 -17.13 39.30 -16.89
C SER A 280 -17.47 38.96 -15.42
N GLU A 281 -18.65 39.37 -14.95
CA GLU A 281 -19.11 39.05 -13.59
C GLU A 281 -19.30 37.53 -13.38
N LYS A 282 -19.91 36.83 -14.35
CA LYS A 282 -20.07 35.37 -14.27
C LYS A 282 -18.73 34.63 -14.30
N LEU A 283 -17.74 35.10 -15.07
CA LEU A 283 -16.38 34.53 -15.05
C LEU A 283 -15.71 34.71 -13.69
N MET A 284 -15.88 35.89 -13.05
CA MET A 284 -15.37 36.14 -11.71
C MET A 284 -16.03 35.24 -10.65
N GLN A 285 -17.37 35.07 -10.74
CA GLN A 285 -18.09 34.13 -9.85
C GLN A 285 -17.59 32.68 -10.03
N LEU A 286 -17.34 32.28 -11.27
CA LEU A 286 -16.78 30.92 -11.55
C LEU A 286 -15.37 30.79 -10.96
N ALA A 287 -14.50 31.77 -11.16
CA ALA A 287 -13.16 31.79 -10.60
C ALA A 287 -13.16 31.74 -9.05
N LYS A 288 -14.08 32.51 -8.41
CA LYS A 288 -14.27 32.47 -6.96
C LYS A 288 -14.77 31.07 -6.51
N ALA A 289 -15.70 30.47 -7.26
CA ALA A 289 -16.24 29.14 -6.99
C ALA A 289 -15.19 28.02 -7.14
N GLU A 290 -14.25 28.13 -8.07
CA GLU A 290 -13.14 27.19 -8.28
C GLU A 290 -11.95 27.49 -7.35
N GLY A 291 -11.88 28.70 -6.83
CA GLY A 291 -10.77 29.21 -6.02
C GLY A 291 -10.69 28.69 -4.59
N GLY A 292 -11.72 28.08 -4.05
CA GLY A 292 -11.82 27.71 -2.62
C GLY A 292 -12.31 28.89 -1.75
N GLY A 293 -12.45 28.68 -0.47
CA GLY A 293 -13.09 29.65 0.44
C GLY A 293 -14.61 29.60 0.38
N LEU A 294 -15.15 28.49 -0.10
CA LEU A 294 -16.60 28.19 -0.15
C LEU A 294 -17.13 27.63 1.16
N LEU A 295 -16.22 27.29 2.09
CA LEU A 295 -16.57 26.71 3.38
C LEU A 295 -16.47 27.79 4.48
N SER A 296 -17.52 27.87 5.29
CA SER A 296 -17.52 28.61 6.55
C SER A 296 -16.84 27.81 7.65
N GLN A 297 -16.21 28.48 8.60
CA GLN A 297 -15.62 27.85 9.79
C GLN A 297 -16.69 27.33 10.75
N THR A 298 -17.89 27.89 10.70
CA THR A 298 -19.04 27.49 11.50
C THR A 298 -20.18 27.04 10.57
N PRO A 299 -20.90 25.96 10.91
CA PRO A 299 -22.08 25.55 10.15
C PRO A 299 -23.15 26.64 10.15
N GLU A 300 -23.64 26.98 8.96
CA GLU A 300 -24.67 27.99 8.75
C GLU A 300 -26.03 27.34 8.48
N ASP A 301 -27.11 27.94 9.02
CA ASP A 301 -28.47 27.49 8.76
C ASP A 301 -28.94 28.06 7.40
N LEU A 302 -29.26 27.16 6.47
CA LEU A 302 -29.71 27.55 5.12
C LEU A 302 -31.11 28.15 5.08
N ILE A 303 -31.95 27.89 6.08
CA ILE A 303 -33.36 28.32 6.07
C ILE A 303 -33.47 29.85 6.05
N PRO A 304 -32.84 30.62 6.97
CA PRO A 304 -32.90 32.05 6.93
C PRO A 304 -32.20 32.68 5.67
N LEU A 305 -31.11 32.06 5.21
CA LEU A 305 -30.40 32.51 4.00
C LEU A 305 -31.27 32.33 2.76
N LEU A 306 -31.94 31.20 2.62
CA LEU A 306 -32.85 30.92 1.52
C LEU A 306 -34.08 31.83 1.54
N ALA A 307 -34.69 31.99 2.71
CA ALA A 307 -35.87 32.89 2.88
C ALA A 307 -35.56 34.32 2.49
N HIS A 308 -34.43 34.86 2.98
CA HIS A 308 -33.98 36.22 2.64
C HIS A 308 -33.68 36.40 1.13
N GLY A 309 -32.95 35.42 0.55
CA GLY A 309 -32.63 35.46 -0.88
C GLY A 309 -33.88 35.44 -1.77
N VAL A 310 -34.86 34.56 -1.46
CA VAL A 310 -36.11 34.48 -2.24
C VAL A 310 -36.98 35.73 -2.03
N GLU A 311 -37.03 36.30 -0.82
CA GLU A 311 -37.75 37.57 -0.55
C GLU A 311 -37.18 38.75 -1.35
N GLU A 312 -35.86 38.85 -1.49
CA GLU A 312 -35.22 39.87 -2.31
C GLU A 312 -35.67 39.77 -3.78
N TRP A 313 -35.76 38.56 -4.33
CA TRP A 313 -36.27 38.34 -5.67
C TRP A 313 -37.77 38.72 -5.83
N ASN A 314 -38.59 38.37 -4.86
CA ASN A 314 -40.02 38.65 -4.91
C ASN A 314 -40.37 40.13 -4.69
N ARG A 315 -39.47 40.94 -4.09
CA ARG A 315 -39.63 42.43 -4.00
C ARG A 315 -39.45 43.12 -5.36
N GLY A 316 -38.66 42.47 -6.30
CA GLY A 316 -38.51 42.99 -7.69
C GLY A 316 -39.64 42.48 -8.56
N ALA A 317 -40.34 43.18 -9.25
CA ALA A 317 -41.16 43.07 -10.48
C ALA A 317 -41.95 41.75 -10.78
N ALA A 318 -42.43 40.95 -9.95
CA ALA A 318 -43.39 39.88 -10.08
C ALA A 318 -43.05 38.74 -9.14
N ALA A 319 -43.73 38.67 -8.01
CA ALA A 319 -43.72 37.53 -7.07
C ALA A 319 -44.06 36.23 -7.80
N ARG A 320 -43.04 35.60 -8.38
CA ARG A 320 -43.17 34.39 -9.19
C ARG A 320 -42.46 33.18 -8.55
N ILE A 321 -41.93 33.34 -7.31
CA ILE A 321 -41.20 32.28 -6.64
C ILE A 321 -42.06 31.81 -5.45
N ASN A 322 -42.45 30.53 -5.50
CA ASN A 322 -43.06 29.85 -4.39
C ASN A 322 -41.98 29.21 -3.54
N LEU A 323 -41.90 29.55 -2.26
CA LEU A 323 -40.94 29.01 -1.33
C LEU A 323 -41.60 28.01 -0.39
N GLN A 324 -41.01 26.81 -0.28
CA GLN A 324 -41.41 25.79 0.67
C GLN A 324 -40.23 25.44 1.59
N LEU A 325 -40.41 25.64 2.87
CA LEU A 325 -39.38 25.38 3.90
C LEU A 325 -39.83 24.25 4.83
N PRO A 326 -38.94 23.47 5.42
CA PRO A 326 -39.31 22.44 6.37
C PRO A 326 -39.80 23.07 7.67
N GLU A 327 -40.89 22.52 8.25
CA GLU A 327 -41.40 22.94 9.54
C GLU A 327 -40.44 22.48 10.66
N ALA A 328 -40.03 23.42 11.53
CA ALA A 328 -39.24 23.19 12.75
C ALA A 328 -37.88 22.47 12.62
N ALA A 329 -37.24 22.42 11.43
CA ALA A 329 -35.91 21.88 11.23
C ALA A 329 -34.86 22.99 11.06
N ARG A 330 -33.64 22.75 11.52
CA ARG A 330 -32.46 23.52 11.12
C ARG A 330 -31.72 22.71 10.08
N VAL A 331 -31.32 23.35 8.98
CA VAL A 331 -30.58 22.71 7.89
C VAL A 331 -29.19 23.34 7.85
N CYS A 332 -28.27 22.81 8.67
CA CYS A 332 -26.93 23.38 8.82
C CYS A 332 -25.94 22.73 7.88
N THR A 333 -25.12 23.53 7.23
CA THR A 333 -24.02 23.11 6.34
C THR A 333 -22.84 24.08 6.47
N ALA A 334 -21.63 23.63 6.10
CA ALA A 334 -20.44 24.44 6.15
C ALA A 334 -20.30 25.41 4.94
N ILE A 335 -21.35 25.68 4.16
CA ILE A 335 -21.27 26.59 3.04
C ILE A 335 -21.15 28.04 3.52
N ASP A 336 -20.25 28.81 2.88
CA ASP A 336 -20.14 30.26 3.08
C ASP A 336 -21.43 30.94 2.62
N PRO A 337 -22.01 31.91 3.39
CA PRO A 337 -23.26 32.61 3.04
C PRO A 337 -23.21 33.33 1.68
N ASP A 338 -22.09 33.95 1.32
CA ASP A 338 -21.92 34.62 0.02
C ASP A 338 -21.91 33.58 -1.12
N ALA A 339 -21.24 32.45 -0.92
CA ALA A 339 -21.22 31.34 -1.89
C ALA A 339 -22.63 30.78 -2.10
N PHE A 340 -23.40 30.59 -1.01
CA PHE A 340 -24.80 30.18 -1.10
C PHE A 340 -25.65 31.21 -1.85
N GLY A 341 -25.46 32.51 -1.59
CA GLY A 341 -26.14 33.59 -2.31
C GLY A 341 -25.84 33.59 -3.83
N ILE A 342 -24.56 33.34 -4.23
CA ILE A 342 -24.17 33.18 -5.62
C ILE A 342 -24.84 31.94 -6.25
N LEU A 343 -24.84 30.81 -5.57
CA LEU A 343 -25.52 29.60 -6.00
C LEU A 343 -27.00 29.83 -6.24
N LEU A 344 -27.71 30.34 -5.24
CA LEU A 344 -29.15 30.62 -5.28
C LEU A 344 -29.49 31.54 -6.43
N ARG A 345 -28.74 32.65 -6.58
CA ARG A 345 -28.91 33.59 -7.68
C ARG A 345 -28.78 32.94 -9.06
N ASN A 346 -27.76 32.10 -9.26
CA ASN A 346 -27.59 31.39 -10.52
C ASN A 346 -28.72 30.42 -10.84
N LEU A 347 -29.24 29.70 -9.83
CA LEU A 347 -30.35 28.80 -10.00
C LEU A 347 -31.66 29.51 -10.28
N ILE A 348 -31.98 30.59 -9.54
CA ILE A 348 -33.22 31.37 -9.72
C ILE A 348 -33.17 32.12 -11.06
N GLU A 349 -32.05 32.81 -11.40
CA GLU A 349 -31.89 33.46 -12.70
C GLU A 349 -32.13 32.49 -13.87
N ASN A 350 -31.59 31.26 -13.74
CA ASN A 350 -31.78 30.21 -14.73
C ASN A 350 -33.26 29.82 -14.86
N ALA A 351 -33.90 29.55 -13.73
CA ALA A 351 -35.31 29.11 -13.68
C ALA A 351 -36.27 30.20 -14.23
N LEU A 352 -36.07 31.50 -13.85
CA LEU A 352 -36.87 32.61 -14.35
C LEU A 352 -36.67 32.91 -15.83
N LYS A 353 -35.45 32.67 -16.35
CA LYS A 353 -35.07 32.99 -17.71
C LYS A 353 -35.53 31.95 -18.72
N TYR A 354 -35.42 30.66 -18.37
CA TYR A 354 -35.74 29.56 -19.26
C TYR A 354 -37.08 28.89 -18.95
N GLY A 355 -37.69 29.27 -17.81
CA GLY A 355 -39.03 28.81 -17.44
C GLY A 355 -40.13 29.53 -18.20
N ASP A 356 -41.32 28.90 -18.19
CA ASP A 356 -42.54 29.51 -18.75
C ASP A 356 -42.89 30.77 -17.93
N PRO A 357 -43.04 31.97 -18.60
CA PRO A 357 -43.45 33.19 -17.92
C PRO A 357 -44.82 33.14 -17.22
N ALA A 358 -45.68 32.22 -17.60
CA ALA A 358 -47.02 32.05 -17.01
C ALA A 358 -47.03 31.17 -15.76
N GLN A 359 -45.93 30.45 -15.46
CA GLN A 359 -45.83 29.54 -14.32
C GLN A 359 -44.88 30.08 -13.24
N PRO A 360 -45.14 29.81 -11.97
CA PRO A 360 -44.21 30.14 -10.91
C PRO A 360 -42.98 29.24 -10.92
N VAL A 361 -41.89 29.71 -10.30
CA VAL A 361 -40.69 28.91 -9.97
C VAL A 361 -40.89 28.38 -8.56
N ASP A 362 -40.86 27.04 -8.39
CA ASP A 362 -40.96 26.41 -7.10
C ASP A 362 -39.56 26.19 -6.51
N VAL A 363 -39.30 26.74 -5.35
CA VAL A 363 -38.07 26.57 -4.58
C VAL A 363 -38.41 25.86 -3.27
N SER A 364 -37.79 24.75 -2.98
CA SER A 364 -38.00 24.01 -1.74
C SER A 364 -36.69 23.54 -1.13
N LEU A 365 -36.66 23.53 0.21
CA LEU A 365 -35.56 22.97 0.97
C LEU A 365 -36.11 21.86 1.86
N GLY A 366 -35.54 20.64 1.72
CA GLY A 366 -35.90 19.51 2.58
C GLY A 366 -35.06 19.50 3.86
N ALA A 367 -35.59 18.84 4.92
CA ALA A 367 -34.84 18.61 6.15
C ALA A 367 -33.59 17.72 5.97
N ASP A 368 -33.51 17.01 4.85
CA ASP A 368 -32.38 16.20 4.38
C ASP A 368 -31.25 17.00 3.72
N GLY A 369 -31.39 18.35 3.67
CA GLY A 369 -30.42 19.24 2.98
C GLY A 369 -30.57 19.26 1.46
N CYS A 370 -31.71 18.81 0.92
CA CYS A 370 -32.00 18.84 -0.50
C CYS A 370 -32.67 20.16 -0.89
N LEU A 371 -31.95 21.08 -1.56
CA LEU A 371 -32.49 22.28 -2.20
C LEU A 371 -32.98 21.88 -3.61
N ARG A 372 -34.22 22.21 -3.91
CA ARG A 372 -34.84 21.97 -5.24
C ARG A 372 -35.32 23.28 -5.83
N VAL A 373 -35.00 23.51 -7.09
CA VAL A 373 -35.51 24.63 -7.88
C VAL A 373 -36.14 24.07 -9.15
N ILE A 374 -37.43 24.32 -9.32
CA ILE A 374 -38.26 23.76 -10.40
C ILE A 374 -38.91 24.91 -11.18
N ASN A 375 -38.84 24.86 -12.48
CA ASN A 375 -39.58 25.74 -13.37
C ASN A 375 -40.34 24.93 -14.44
N GLY A 376 -41.47 25.45 -14.88
CA GLY A 376 -42.18 24.94 -16.04
C GLY A 376 -41.47 25.29 -17.35
N GLY A 377 -41.87 24.63 -18.44
CA GLY A 377 -41.32 24.89 -19.77
C GLY A 377 -41.02 23.64 -20.58
N PRO A 378 -40.50 23.74 -21.80
CA PRO A 378 -40.26 22.59 -22.66
C PRO A 378 -39.25 21.62 -22.10
N ARG A 379 -39.41 20.33 -22.45
CA ARG A 379 -38.45 19.30 -22.07
C ARG A 379 -37.07 19.55 -22.68
N VAL A 380 -36.04 19.34 -21.87
CA VAL A 380 -34.65 19.38 -22.33
C VAL A 380 -34.24 17.96 -22.75
N PRO A 381 -33.69 17.78 -23.97
CA PRO A 381 -33.23 16.46 -24.44
C PRO A 381 -32.13 15.89 -23.51
N ALA A 382 -32.13 14.57 -23.29
CA ALA A 382 -31.19 13.91 -22.38
C ALA A 382 -29.72 14.15 -22.74
N GLU A 383 -29.39 14.22 -24.01
CA GLU A 383 -28.03 14.48 -24.51
C GLU A 383 -27.54 15.90 -24.12
N VAL A 384 -28.45 16.88 -24.15
CA VAL A 384 -28.17 18.27 -23.75
C VAL A 384 -28.08 18.35 -22.24
N LEU A 385 -28.99 17.68 -21.51
CA LEU A 385 -29.07 17.69 -20.05
C LEU A 385 -27.74 17.29 -19.40
N GLN A 386 -27.06 16.28 -19.95
CA GLN A 386 -25.76 15.79 -19.44
C GLN A 386 -24.63 16.83 -19.57
N ARG A 387 -24.77 17.77 -20.50
CA ARG A 387 -23.74 18.76 -20.80
C ARG A 387 -24.06 20.16 -20.28
N LEU A 388 -25.24 20.41 -19.72
CA LEU A 388 -25.66 21.73 -19.26
C LEU A 388 -24.80 22.32 -18.13
N THR A 389 -24.04 21.48 -17.45
CA THR A 389 -23.08 21.91 -16.42
C THR A 389 -21.68 22.20 -16.97
N GLU A 390 -21.43 21.90 -18.26
CA GLU A 390 -20.19 22.29 -18.92
C GLU A 390 -20.20 23.81 -19.18
N ARG A 391 -19.02 24.44 -19.20
CA ARG A 391 -18.87 25.87 -19.44
C ARG A 391 -19.29 26.26 -20.87
N PHE A 392 -20.04 27.34 -21.02
CA PHE A 392 -20.52 27.89 -22.29
C PHE A 392 -21.53 26.98 -23.04
N VAL A 393 -21.98 25.88 -22.45
CA VAL A 393 -23.03 25.03 -23.04
C VAL A 393 -24.41 25.68 -22.79
N ARG A 394 -25.27 25.62 -23.82
CA ARG A 394 -26.62 26.21 -23.83
C ARG A 394 -27.62 25.18 -24.36
N GLY A 395 -28.75 25.05 -23.67
CA GLY A 395 -29.83 24.15 -24.09
C GLY A 395 -30.65 24.66 -25.28
N ASN A 396 -30.74 25.97 -25.45
CA ASN A 396 -31.41 26.65 -26.58
C ASN A 396 -30.57 27.83 -27.05
N SER A 397 -30.36 27.96 -28.37
CA SER A 397 -29.56 29.04 -28.99
C SER A 397 -30.29 30.37 -29.07
N GLU A 398 -31.63 30.36 -29.00
CA GLU A 398 -32.43 31.59 -29.20
C GLU A 398 -32.48 32.49 -27.97
N THR A 399 -32.25 31.98 -26.77
CA THR A 399 -32.30 32.76 -25.54
C THR A 399 -30.91 33.30 -25.18
N SER A 400 -30.76 34.65 -25.07
CA SER A 400 -29.49 35.30 -24.68
C SER A 400 -28.98 34.77 -23.33
N GLY A 401 -27.72 34.30 -23.24
CA GLY A 401 -27.13 33.82 -21.98
C GLY A 401 -25.70 33.34 -22.14
N SER A 402 -24.89 33.44 -21.08
CA SER A 402 -23.47 33.07 -21.08
C SER A 402 -23.18 31.56 -21.06
N GLY A 403 -24.16 30.73 -20.69
CA GLY A 403 -23.91 29.28 -20.46
C GLY A 403 -23.01 28.99 -19.26
N LEU A 404 -22.85 29.93 -18.32
CA LEU A 404 -21.98 29.77 -17.14
C LEU A 404 -22.76 29.51 -15.83
N GLY A 405 -24.06 29.81 -15.76
CA GLY A 405 -24.81 29.76 -14.51
C GLY A 405 -24.83 28.39 -13.83
N LEU A 406 -25.12 27.31 -14.58
CA LEU A 406 -25.13 25.96 -14.06
C LEU A 406 -23.69 25.43 -13.78
N ALA A 407 -22.70 25.84 -14.56
CA ALA A 407 -21.30 25.53 -14.29
C ALA A 407 -20.81 26.16 -12.97
N ILE A 408 -21.20 27.42 -12.68
CA ILE A 408 -20.93 28.09 -11.40
C ILE A 408 -21.63 27.34 -10.26
N ALA A 409 -22.91 26.99 -10.43
CA ALA A 409 -23.66 26.23 -9.43
C ALA A 409 -23.00 24.88 -9.13
N GLN A 410 -22.57 24.14 -10.14
CA GLN A 410 -21.88 22.86 -9.99
C GLN A 410 -20.54 23.02 -9.26
N SER A 411 -19.73 24.05 -9.60
CA SER A 411 -18.45 24.31 -8.97
C SER A 411 -18.63 24.65 -7.48
N ILE A 412 -19.62 25.44 -7.11
CA ILE A 412 -19.92 25.77 -5.71
C ILE A 412 -20.35 24.49 -4.94
N VAL A 413 -21.31 23.75 -5.48
CA VAL A 413 -21.83 22.54 -4.85
C VAL A 413 -20.74 21.50 -4.67
N HIS A 414 -19.91 21.28 -5.68
CA HIS A 414 -18.77 20.37 -5.60
C HIS A 414 -17.73 20.82 -4.57
N GLY A 415 -17.45 22.12 -4.51
CA GLY A 415 -16.47 22.70 -3.59
C GLY A 415 -16.86 22.57 -2.10
N VAL A 416 -18.16 22.45 -1.81
CA VAL A 416 -18.66 22.15 -0.46
C VAL A 416 -18.93 20.67 -0.22
N GLY A 417 -18.54 19.78 -1.13
CA GLY A 417 -18.75 18.33 -1.01
C GLY A 417 -20.17 17.86 -1.26
N GLY A 418 -21.03 18.71 -1.84
CA GLY A 418 -22.40 18.41 -2.23
C GLY A 418 -22.53 17.73 -3.60
N GLN A 419 -23.75 17.45 -4.00
CA GLN A 419 -24.09 16.87 -5.30
C GLN A 419 -25.17 17.68 -6.01
N LEU A 420 -24.99 17.97 -7.30
CA LEU A 420 -25.95 18.67 -8.14
C LEU A 420 -26.52 17.69 -9.17
N HIS A 421 -27.83 17.59 -9.24
CA HIS A 421 -28.54 16.77 -10.20
C HIS A 421 -29.53 17.61 -11.01
N LEU A 422 -29.60 17.34 -12.33
CA LEU A 422 -30.52 17.99 -13.26
C LEU A 422 -31.54 16.96 -13.72
N ALA A 423 -32.81 17.34 -13.82
CA ALA A 423 -33.85 16.50 -14.35
C ALA A 423 -34.77 17.31 -15.32
N SER A 424 -35.15 16.68 -16.41
CA SER A 424 -36.19 17.14 -17.31
C SER A 424 -36.84 15.92 -17.99
N PRO A 425 -38.17 15.70 -17.83
CA PRO A 425 -39.11 16.60 -17.15
C PRO A 425 -38.85 16.70 -15.64
N ALA A 426 -39.39 17.74 -15.01
CA ALA A 426 -39.32 17.93 -13.58
C ALA A 426 -40.10 16.84 -12.84
N SER A 427 -39.69 16.48 -11.62
CA SER A 427 -40.32 15.42 -10.83
C SER A 427 -41.80 15.73 -10.56
N GLY A 428 -42.66 14.75 -10.87
CA GLY A 428 -44.11 14.89 -10.72
C GLY A 428 -44.79 15.74 -11.79
N ARG A 429 -44.08 16.11 -12.86
CA ARG A 429 -44.63 16.87 -14.01
C ARG A 429 -44.27 16.17 -15.33
N ASP A 430 -45.03 16.45 -16.37
CA ASP A 430 -44.74 15.97 -17.72
C ASP A 430 -43.84 16.94 -18.52
N ASP A 431 -43.53 18.11 -17.97
CA ASP A 431 -42.71 19.16 -18.56
C ASP A 431 -41.75 19.76 -17.54
N GLY A 432 -41.04 20.83 -17.93
CA GLY A 432 -40.23 21.62 -17.02
C GLY A 432 -38.81 21.09 -16.79
N PHE A 433 -38.12 21.81 -15.93
CA PHE A 433 -36.74 21.55 -15.57
C PHE A 433 -36.55 21.65 -14.07
N GLU A 434 -35.78 20.76 -13.50
CA GLU A 434 -35.51 20.67 -12.06
C GLU A 434 -34.00 20.63 -11.82
N VAL A 435 -33.55 21.44 -10.89
CA VAL A 435 -32.22 21.36 -10.30
C VAL A 435 -32.35 20.92 -8.85
N ARG A 436 -31.65 19.85 -8.48
CA ARG A 436 -31.53 19.36 -7.10
C ARG A 436 -30.10 19.51 -6.63
N VAL A 437 -29.94 20.08 -5.45
CA VAL A 437 -28.64 20.24 -4.79
C VAL A 437 -28.73 19.57 -3.42
N HIS A 438 -27.93 18.54 -3.21
CA HIS A 438 -27.77 17.89 -1.92
C HIS A 438 -26.54 18.45 -1.20
N PHE A 439 -26.76 19.09 -0.06
CA PHE A 439 -25.70 19.56 0.81
C PHE A 439 -25.32 18.52 1.85
N PRO A 440 -24.02 18.37 2.19
CA PRO A 440 -23.63 17.61 3.37
C PRO A 440 -24.13 18.35 4.62
N LEU A 441 -24.91 17.64 5.45
CA LEU A 441 -25.43 18.22 6.68
C LEU A 441 -24.39 18.11 7.80
N GLU A 442 -24.23 19.18 8.54
CA GLU A 442 -23.42 19.24 9.75
C GLU A 442 -24.32 19.38 10.99
N ARG A 443 -23.89 18.80 12.11
CA ARG A 443 -24.59 18.99 13.37
C ARG A 443 -24.36 20.42 13.85
N PRO A 444 -25.42 21.14 14.26
CA PRO A 444 -25.24 22.47 14.85
C PRO A 444 -24.29 22.34 16.05
N SER A 445 -23.27 23.20 16.11
CA SER A 445 -22.42 23.32 17.28
C SER A 445 -23.31 23.65 18.48
N GLN A 446 -23.36 22.78 19.48
CA GLN A 446 -24.00 23.11 20.77
C GLN A 446 -23.16 24.23 21.40
N SER A 447 -23.65 25.47 21.30
CA SER A 447 -23.15 26.61 22.07
C SER A 447 -23.88 26.67 23.40
#